data_f6df85e455a65918a53da214aa0ed9ef
#
_entry.id   f6df85e455a65918a53da214aa0ed9ef
#
_cell.length_a   1.000
_cell.length_b   1.000
_cell.length_c   1.000
_cell.angle_alpha   90.00
_cell.angle_beta   90.00
_cell.angle_gamma   90.00
#
_symmetry.space_group_name_H-M   'P 1'
#
loop_
_entity.id
_entity.type
_entity.pdbx_description
1 polymer ?
#
loop_
_entity_poly.entity_id
_entity_poly.type
_entity_poly.pdbx_seq_one_letter_code
_entity_poly.pdbx_strand_id
1 'polypeptide(L)'
;MPVTMQQVRAQLDRDEPDYPAAAGLGPEALPHLRQLAQGDDPMLASKAVYLASLIGTDQSVTIVNEAASKPDPIVRAAAAGAVRNLDQAPNQLLNSLLNDQDAGVRKVALRSIEASGPSSLPGDVATNVRDMSVNDPNPHLRQLAGGIANRLPE
;
A
#
# COMPACT_ATOMS: atom_id res chain seq x y z
N MET A 1 9.13 18.24 21.38
CA MET A 1 9.42 16.93 21.97
C MET A 1 9.50 15.89 20.90
N PRO A 2 10.54 15.07 20.84
CA PRO A 2 10.60 13.99 19.86
C PRO A 2 9.51 12.96 20.11
N VAL A 3 9.02 12.38 19.02
CA VAL A 3 8.06 11.26 19.09
C VAL A 3 8.80 10.00 19.51
N THR A 4 8.24 9.26 20.46
CA THR A 4 8.83 8.01 20.98
C THR A 4 8.13 6.79 20.38
N MET A 5 8.83 5.65 20.39
CA MET A 5 8.24 4.36 20.01
C MET A 5 6.99 4.07 20.85
N GLN A 6 7.02 4.38 22.15
CA GLN A 6 5.88 4.15 23.03
C GLN A 6 4.65 4.95 22.60
N GLN A 7 4.82 6.19 22.18
CA GLN A 7 3.72 7.01 21.66
C GLN A 7 3.15 6.43 20.37
N VAL A 8 4.01 5.97 19.47
CA VAL A 8 3.60 5.35 18.22
C VAL A 8 2.82 4.07 18.49
N ARG A 9 3.36 3.20 19.32
CA ARG A 9 2.70 1.92 19.66
C ARG A 9 1.37 2.14 20.34
N ALA A 10 1.25 3.13 21.21
CA ALA A 10 0.00 3.42 21.90
C ALA A 10 -1.12 3.75 20.92
N GLN A 11 -0.81 4.40 19.79
CA GLN A 11 -1.79 4.68 18.76
C GLN A 11 -2.16 3.43 17.95
N LEU A 12 -1.21 2.54 17.71
CA LEU A 12 -1.42 1.36 16.86
C LEU A 12 -1.94 0.13 17.63
N ASP A 13 -1.76 0.06 18.95
CA ASP A 13 -2.16 -1.10 19.77
C ASP A 13 -3.69 -1.18 19.98
N ARG A 14 -4.45 -0.33 19.36
CA ARG A 14 -5.93 -0.37 19.36
C ARG A 14 -6.42 -1.34 18.29
N ASP A 15 -7.58 -1.96 18.52
CA ASP A 15 -8.22 -2.82 17.51
C ASP A 15 -8.47 -2.04 16.22
N GLU A 16 -9.00 -0.82 16.36
CA GLU A 16 -9.21 0.10 15.25
C GLU A 16 -8.48 1.41 15.53
N PRO A 17 -7.23 1.57 15.05
CA PRO A 17 -6.50 2.81 15.25
C PRO A 17 -7.20 4.01 14.62
N ASP A 18 -7.15 5.15 15.30
CA ASP A 18 -7.57 6.43 14.72
C ASP A 18 -6.41 6.96 13.87
N TYR A 19 -6.35 6.54 12.61
CA TYR A 19 -5.24 6.88 11.74
C TYR A 19 -5.11 8.38 11.48
N PRO A 20 -6.18 9.16 11.25
CA PRO A 20 -6.02 10.59 11.12
C PRO A 20 -5.39 11.25 12.33
N ALA A 21 -5.81 10.85 13.54
CA ALA A 21 -5.22 11.38 14.77
C ALA A 21 -3.77 10.93 14.94
N ALA A 22 -3.49 9.65 14.63
CA ALA A 22 -2.13 9.12 14.73
C ALA A 22 -1.17 9.78 13.74
N ALA A 23 -1.64 10.13 12.55
CA ALA A 23 -0.84 10.85 11.56
C ALA A 23 -0.41 12.22 12.05
N GLY A 24 -1.11 12.78 13.04
CA GLY A 24 -0.71 14.02 13.70
C GLY A 24 0.61 13.94 14.45
N LEU A 25 1.13 12.73 14.72
CA LEU A 25 2.48 12.56 15.27
C LEU A 25 3.56 13.10 14.31
N GLY A 26 3.27 13.13 13.03
CA GLY A 26 4.14 13.73 12.01
C GLY A 26 5.35 12.89 11.64
N PRO A 27 6.26 13.47 10.83
CA PRO A 27 7.40 12.73 10.28
C PRO A 27 8.35 12.14 11.32
N GLU A 28 8.38 12.67 12.53
CA GLU A 28 9.22 12.12 13.60
C GLU A 28 8.81 10.71 14.02
N ALA A 29 7.58 10.28 13.70
CA ALA A 29 7.12 8.91 13.93
C ALA A 29 7.71 7.92 12.94
N LEU A 30 8.15 8.36 11.77
CA LEU A 30 8.52 7.47 10.66
C LEU A 30 9.65 6.50 11.00
N PRO A 31 10.74 6.88 11.70
CA PRO A 31 11.76 5.91 12.06
C PRO A 31 11.21 4.76 12.93
N HIS A 32 10.28 5.07 13.83
CA HIS A 32 9.65 4.06 14.68
C HIS A 32 8.71 3.18 13.85
N LEU A 33 7.95 3.78 12.94
CA LEU A 33 7.05 3.04 12.05
C LEU A 33 7.82 2.09 11.15
N ARG A 34 8.98 2.53 10.64
CA ARG A 34 9.84 1.67 9.83
C ARG A 34 10.29 0.44 10.62
N GLN A 35 10.69 0.64 11.87
CA GLN A 35 11.11 -0.45 12.74
C GLN A 35 9.96 -1.44 12.97
N LEU A 36 8.76 -0.95 13.24
CA LEU A 36 7.58 -1.80 13.42
C LEU A 36 7.19 -2.53 12.14
N ALA A 37 7.31 -1.86 10.99
CA ALA A 37 7.00 -2.46 9.70
C ALA A 37 7.96 -3.62 9.35
N GLN A 38 9.17 -3.61 9.90
CA GLN A 38 10.18 -4.64 9.70
C GLN A 38 10.12 -5.73 10.79
N GLY A 39 9.26 -5.58 11.79
CA GLY A 39 9.15 -6.49 12.90
C GLY A 39 8.39 -7.78 12.57
N ASP A 40 8.33 -8.69 13.54
CA ASP A 40 7.80 -10.04 13.35
C ASP A 40 6.29 -10.15 13.56
N ASP A 41 5.63 -9.09 14.01
CA ASP A 41 4.18 -9.06 14.20
C ASP A 41 3.51 -8.52 12.94
N PRO A 42 2.86 -9.38 12.11
CA PRO A 42 2.29 -8.93 10.83
C PRO A 42 1.18 -7.89 10.99
N MET A 43 0.38 -8.01 12.05
CA MET A 43 -0.72 -7.06 12.28
C MET A 43 -0.19 -5.69 12.64
N LEU A 44 0.77 -5.64 13.54
CA LEU A 44 1.39 -4.38 13.94
C LEU A 44 2.19 -3.77 12.78
N ALA A 45 2.92 -4.61 12.04
CA ALA A 45 3.65 -4.16 10.86
C ALA A 45 2.70 -3.56 9.82
N SER A 46 1.55 -4.19 9.57
CA SER A 46 0.56 -3.70 8.63
C SER A 46 -0.01 -2.34 9.04
N LYS A 47 -0.32 -2.16 10.31
CA LYS A 47 -0.79 -0.89 10.84
C LYS A 47 0.28 0.20 10.70
N ALA A 48 1.55 -0.15 10.95
CA ALA A 48 2.66 0.79 10.84
C ALA A 48 2.86 1.26 9.40
N VAL A 49 2.76 0.35 8.43
CA VAL A 49 2.86 0.67 7.00
C VAL A 49 1.75 1.62 6.58
N TYR A 50 0.53 1.34 6.98
CA TYR A 50 -0.61 2.19 6.64
C TYR A 50 -0.46 3.59 7.23
N LEU A 51 -0.11 3.68 8.52
CA LEU A 51 0.09 4.98 9.16
C LEU A 51 1.23 5.77 8.49
N ALA A 52 2.33 5.11 8.17
CA ALA A 52 3.45 5.76 7.48
C ALA A 52 2.99 6.38 6.15
N SER A 53 2.12 5.69 5.40
CA SER A 53 1.62 6.19 4.12
C SER A 53 0.81 7.48 4.28
N LEU A 54 0.11 7.63 5.40
CA LEU A 54 -0.69 8.83 5.67
C LEU A 54 0.15 10.04 6.05
N ILE A 55 1.36 9.83 6.58
CA ILE A 55 2.26 10.93 6.93
C ILE A 55 2.84 11.57 5.67
N GLY A 56 3.09 10.80 4.61
CA GLY A 56 3.24 11.33 3.26
C GLY A 56 4.55 12.02 2.92
N THR A 57 5.68 11.51 3.45
CA THR A 57 7.02 11.99 3.08
C THR A 57 7.76 10.97 2.21
N ASP A 58 8.96 11.32 1.74
CA ASP A 58 9.81 10.38 1.01
C ASP A 58 10.12 9.11 1.82
N GLN A 59 10.26 9.26 3.13
CA GLN A 59 10.47 8.11 4.02
C GLN A 59 9.25 7.20 4.05
N SER A 60 8.03 7.76 3.91
CA SER A 60 6.81 6.96 3.80
C SER A 60 6.85 6.05 2.58
N VAL A 61 7.29 6.57 1.44
CA VAL A 61 7.45 5.77 0.21
C VAL A 61 8.42 4.62 0.44
N THR A 62 9.55 4.88 1.10
CA THR A 62 10.54 3.85 1.43
C THR A 62 9.93 2.74 2.29
N ILE A 63 9.17 3.10 3.32
CA ILE A 63 8.54 2.14 4.23
C ILE A 63 7.55 1.25 3.46
N VAL A 64 6.69 1.85 2.65
CA VAL A 64 5.70 1.10 1.85
C VAL A 64 6.41 0.20 0.84
N ASN A 65 7.45 0.69 0.18
CA ASN A 65 8.22 -0.10 -0.79
C ASN A 65 8.89 -1.31 -0.14
N GLU A 66 9.49 -1.13 1.04
CA GLU A 66 10.08 -2.24 1.79
C GLU A 66 9.03 -3.28 2.20
N ALA A 67 7.84 -2.83 2.63
CA ALA A 67 6.75 -3.71 3.02
C ALA A 67 6.24 -4.57 1.85
N ALA A 68 6.28 -4.04 0.64
CA ALA A 68 5.86 -4.77 -0.56
C ALA A 68 6.73 -5.99 -0.87
N SER A 69 7.91 -6.09 -0.27
CA SER A 69 8.85 -7.20 -0.47
C SER A 69 8.93 -8.15 0.73
N LYS A 70 8.09 -7.96 1.74
CA LYS A 70 8.10 -8.83 2.94
C LYS A 70 7.54 -10.21 2.60
N PRO A 71 8.05 -11.27 3.28
CA PRO A 71 7.55 -12.62 3.03
C PRO A 71 6.07 -12.83 3.34
N ASP A 72 5.54 -12.13 4.34
CA ASP A 72 4.15 -12.30 4.76
C ASP A 72 3.22 -11.53 3.82
N PRO A 73 2.26 -12.22 3.17
CA PRO A 73 1.32 -11.56 2.27
C PRO A 73 0.40 -10.56 2.97
N ILE A 74 0.19 -10.68 4.29
CA ILE A 74 -0.58 -9.71 5.05
C ILE A 74 0.11 -8.34 5.01
N VAL A 75 1.44 -8.32 5.20
CA VAL A 75 2.22 -7.08 5.15
C VAL A 75 2.29 -6.54 3.73
N ARG A 76 2.47 -7.41 2.72
CA ARG A 76 2.44 -6.98 1.32
C ARG A 76 1.09 -6.39 0.92
N ALA A 77 -0.01 -6.99 1.42
CA ALA A 77 -1.36 -6.45 1.18
C ALA A 77 -1.53 -5.08 1.84
N ALA A 78 -0.95 -4.86 3.02
CA ALA A 78 -0.95 -3.56 3.67
C ALA A 78 -0.22 -2.52 2.80
N ALA A 79 0.91 -2.88 2.20
CA ALA A 79 1.61 -2.02 1.26
C ALA A 79 0.73 -1.69 0.05
N ALA A 80 0.04 -2.68 -0.50
CA ALA A 80 -0.87 -2.48 -1.62
C ALA A 80 -2.01 -1.53 -1.28
N GLY A 81 -2.54 -1.59 -0.06
CA GLY A 81 -3.55 -0.64 0.40
C GLY A 81 -3.00 0.76 0.66
N ALA A 82 -1.76 0.83 1.10
CA ALA A 82 -1.12 2.08 1.47
C ALA A 82 -0.74 2.95 0.27
N VAL A 83 -0.53 2.36 -0.92
CA VAL A 83 -0.09 3.13 -2.09
C VAL A 83 -1.09 4.22 -2.49
N ARG A 84 -2.38 4.02 -2.16
CA ARG A 84 -3.42 5.03 -2.44
C ARG A 84 -3.20 6.34 -1.67
N ASN A 85 -2.48 6.28 -0.57
CA ASN A 85 -2.21 7.45 0.30
C ASN A 85 -0.94 8.19 -0.10
N LEU A 86 -0.14 7.63 -1.00
CA LEU A 86 1.09 8.28 -1.48
C LEU A 86 0.74 9.24 -2.60
N ASP A 87 1.32 10.43 -2.59
CA ASP A 87 1.09 11.44 -3.63
C ASP A 87 1.55 10.94 -5.00
N GLN A 88 2.71 10.30 -5.02
CA GLN A 88 3.26 9.70 -6.24
C GLN A 88 3.88 8.35 -5.90
N ALA A 89 3.10 7.28 -6.05
CA ALA A 89 3.63 5.94 -5.89
C ALA A 89 4.55 5.61 -7.06
N PRO A 90 5.77 5.07 -6.80
CA PRO A 90 6.67 4.66 -7.89
C PRO A 90 6.02 3.60 -8.78
N ASN A 91 6.23 3.73 -10.11
CA ASN A 91 5.68 2.76 -11.07
C ASN A 91 6.13 1.34 -10.76
N GLN A 92 7.39 1.18 -10.40
CA GLN A 92 7.94 -0.14 -10.07
C GLN A 92 7.22 -0.77 -8.88
N LEU A 93 6.90 0.04 -7.86
CA LEU A 93 6.15 -0.43 -6.69
C LEU A 93 4.75 -0.89 -7.10
N LEU A 94 4.04 -0.08 -7.89
CA LEU A 94 2.70 -0.42 -8.36
C LEU A 94 2.71 -1.70 -9.17
N ASN A 95 3.64 -1.82 -10.12
CA ASN A 95 3.74 -3.03 -10.95
C ASN A 95 4.12 -4.26 -10.14
N SER A 96 5.00 -4.12 -9.16
CA SER A 96 5.36 -5.23 -8.27
C SER A 96 4.14 -5.77 -7.52
N LEU A 97 3.31 -4.88 -6.99
CA LEU A 97 2.11 -5.27 -6.24
C LEU A 97 1.05 -5.88 -7.16
N LEU A 98 0.89 -5.35 -8.38
CA LEU A 98 -0.03 -5.90 -9.38
C LEU A 98 0.40 -7.29 -9.86
N ASN A 99 1.68 -7.60 -9.78
CA ASN A 99 2.24 -8.88 -10.20
C ASN A 99 2.55 -9.81 -9.01
N ASP A 100 2.10 -9.46 -7.81
CA ASP A 100 2.35 -10.26 -6.62
C ASP A 100 1.81 -11.68 -6.80
N GLN A 101 2.52 -12.66 -6.26
CA GLN A 101 2.11 -14.06 -6.34
C GLN A 101 0.80 -14.35 -5.58
N ASP A 102 0.47 -13.53 -4.59
CA ASP A 102 -0.75 -13.68 -3.80
C ASP A 102 -1.91 -12.90 -4.43
N ALA A 103 -3.01 -13.60 -4.71
CA ALA A 103 -4.19 -12.99 -5.33
C ALA A 103 -4.80 -11.88 -4.47
N GLY A 104 -4.74 -12.03 -3.14
CA GLY A 104 -5.24 -11.00 -2.23
C GLY A 104 -4.46 -9.70 -2.33
N VAL A 105 -3.14 -9.79 -2.46
CA VAL A 105 -2.28 -8.61 -2.66
C VAL A 105 -2.61 -7.94 -4.00
N ARG A 106 -2.73 -8.72 -5.09
CA ARG A 106 -3.10 -8.19 -6.40
C ARG A 106 -4.46 -7.48 -6.36
N LYS A 107 -5.43 -8.05 -5.64
CA LYS A 107 -6.76 -7.47 -5.48
C LYS A 107 -6.69 -6.11 -4.79
N VAL A 108 -5.96 -6.02 -3.67
CA VAL A 108 -5.81 -4.76 -2.93
C VAL A 108 -5.10 -3.71 -3.79
N ALA A 109 -4.09 -4.12 -4.57
CA ALA A 109 -3.41 -3.21 -5.49
C ALA A 109 -4.37 -2.63 -6.54
N LEU A 110 -5.22 -3.48 -7.14
CA LEU A 110 -6.23 -3.01 -8.09
C LEU A 110 -7.23 -2.05 -7.45
N ARG A 111 -7.67 -2.36 -6.23
CA ARG A 111 -8.59 -1.47 -5.48
C ARG A 111 -7.94 -0.12 -5.17
N SER A 112 -6.66 -0.10 -4.86
CA SER A 112 -5.93 1.15 -4.62
C SER A 112 -5.84 2.00 -5.89
N ILE A 113 -5.58 1.37 -7.04
CA ILE A 113 -5.56 2.06 -8.33
C ILE A 113 -6.94 2.65 -8.63
N GLU A 114 -8.00 1.86 -8.42
CA GLU A 114 -9.37 2.31 -8.61
C GLU A 114 -9.69 3.54 -7.75
N ALA A 115 -9.27 3.51 -6.49
CA ALA A 115 -9.49 4.60 -5.53
C ALA A 115 -8.71 5.87 -5.90
N SER A 116 -7.52 5.72 -6.48
CA SER A 116 -6.65 6.84 -6.83
C SER A 116 -7.02 7.50 -8.16
N GLY A 117 -7.87 6.88 -8.95
CA GLY A 117 -8.30 7.39 -10.25
C GLY A 117 -7.49 6.82 -11.41
N PRO A 118 -8.09 5.89 -12.19
CA PRO A 118 -7.37 5.19 -13.26
C PRO A 118 -6.89 6.10 -14.40
N SER A 119 -7.52 7.25 -14.61
CA SER A 119 -7.21 8.13 -15.72
C SER A 119 -5.81 8.74 -15.66
N SER A 120 -5.17 8.73 -14.49
CA SER A 120 -3.85 9.33 -14.29
C SER A 120 -2.73 8.30 -14.17
N LEU A 121 -2.99 7.03 -14.51
CA LEU A 121 -1.98 5.98 -14.40
C LEU A 121 -0.85 6.15 -15.41
N PRO A 122 0.42 5.91 -15.00
CA PRO A 122 1.51 5.78 -15.97
C PRO A 122 1.23 4.67 -16.98
N GLY A 123 1.77 4.82 -18.20
CA GLY A 123 1.50 3.91 -19.30
C GLY A 123 1.86 2.46 -19.05
N ASP A 124 2.97 2.21 -18.37
CA ASP A 124 3.41 0.84 -18.04
C ASP A 124 2.51 0.18 -17.00
N VAL A 125 2.00 0.95 -16.03
CA VAL A 125 1.04 0.45 -15.05
C VAL A 125 -0.31 0.17 -15.74
N ALA A 126 -0.76 1.06 -16.60
CA ALA A 126 -1.98 0.87 -17.37
C ALA A 126 -1.91 -0.39 -18.24
N THR A 127 -0.77 -0.62 -18.90
CA THR A 127 -0.53 -1.83 -19.69
C THR A 127 -0.64 -3.09 -18.83
N ASN A 128 -0.07 -3.06 -17.63
CA ASN A 128 -0.15 -4.17 -16.70
C ASN A 128 -1.60 -4.48 -16.28
N VAL A 129 -2.38 -3.44 -15.99
CA VAL A 129 -3.81 -3.61 -15.65
C VAL A 129 -4.57 -4.25 -16.82
N ARG A 130 -4.32 -3.79 -18.05
CA ARG A 130 -4.94 -4.37 -19.26
C ARG A 130 -4.56 -5.84 -19.43
N ASP A 131 -3.30 -6.17 -19.19
CA ASP A 131 -2.84 -7.57 -19.23
C ASP A 131 -3.56 -8.41 -18.20
N MET A 132 -3.71 -7.92 -16.97
CA MET A 132 -4.41 -8.65 -15.91
C MET A 132 -5.88 -8.91 -16.27
N SER A 133 -6.51 -8.02 -17.02
CA SER A 133 -7.91 -8.18 -17.42
C SER A 133 -8.11 -9.40 -18.35
N VAL A 134 -7.04 -9.86 -18.98
CA VAL A 134 -7.07 -11.00 -19.90
C VAL A 134 -6.40 -12.23 -19.29
N ASN A 135 -5.27 -12.06 -18.62
CA ASN A 135 -4.35 -13.14 -18.28
C ASN A 135 -4.27 -13.50 -16.79
N ASP A 136 -4.87 -12.72 -15.89
CA ASP A 136 -4.80 -13.08 -14.47
C ASP A 136 -5.44 -14.44 -14.23
N PRO A 137 -4.78 -15.35 -13.48
CA PRO A 137 -5.36 -16.69 -13.22
C PRO A 137 -6.69 -16.65 -12.46
N ASN A 138 -6.94 -15.59 -11.70
CA ASN A 138 -8.16 -15.47 -10.91
C ASN A 138 -9.24 -14.74 -11.71
N PRO A 139 -10.42 -15.39 -11.96
CA PRO A 139 -11.47 -14.78 -12.77
C PRO A 139 -12.06 -13.51 -12.15
N HIS A 140 -12.12 -13.40 -10.83
CA HIS A 140 -12.58 -12.18 -10.17
C HIS A 140 -11.61 -11.02 -10.41
N LEU A 141 -10.30 -11.31 -10.44
CA LEU A 141 -9.30 -10.28 -10.72
C LEU A 141 -9.30 -9.86 -12.17
N ARG A 142 -9.53 -10.80 -13.10
CA ARG A 142 -9.73 -10.43 -14.51
C ARG A 142 -10.88 -9.45 -14.67
N GLN A 143 -12.00 -9.73 -14.00
CA GLN A 143 -13.18 -8.88 -14.06
C GLN A 143 -12.90 -7.50 -13.42
N LEU A 144 -12.28 -7.46 -12.26
CA LEU A 144 -11.93 -6.21 -11.59
C LEU A 144 -10.97 -5.37 -12.45
N ALA A 145 -9.91 -6.00 -12.97
CA ALA A 145 -8.96 -5.32 -13.86
C ALA A 145 -9.63 -4.82 -15.14
N GLY A 146 -10.58 -5.59 -15.68
CA GLY A 146 -11.35 -5.19 -16.87
C GLY A 146 -12.18 -3.94 -16.62
N GLY A 147 -12.83 -3.85 -15.47
CA GLY A 147 -13.58 -2.66 -15.09
C GLY A 147 -12.68 -1.42 -14.98
N ILE A 148 -11.48 -1.58 -14.44
CA ILE A 148 -10.52 -0.49 -14.35
C ILE A 148 -9.98 -0.14 -15.75
N ALA A 149 -9.64 -1.16 -16.56
CA ALA A 149 -9.11 -0.98 -17.91
C ALA A 149 -10.07 -0.19 -18.80
N ASN A 150 -11.37 -0.38 -18.65
CA ASN A 150 -12.39 0.35 -19.40
C ASN A 150 -12.42 1.85 -19.09
N ARG A 151 -11.84 2.24 -17.95
CA ARG A 151 -11.77 3.64 -17.52
C ARG A 151 -10.42 4.28 -17.83
N LEU A 152 -9.49 3.52 -18.41
CA LEU A 152 -8.18 4.04 -18.78
C LEU A 152 -8.28 4.82 -20.10
N PRO A 153 -7.45 5.87 -20.28
CA PRO A 153 -7.37 6.55 -21.57
C PRO A 153 -6.78 5.62 -22.63
N GLU A 154 -7.18 5.81 -23.87
CA GLU A 154 -6.65 5.06 -25.01
C GLU A 154 -5.20 5.43 -25.33
#